data_6738b1ba54126f3f8bb31e8e6b883aa7
#
_entry.id   6738b1ba54126f3f8bb31e8e6b883aa7
#
_cell.length_a   1.000
_cell.length_b   1.000
_cell.length_c   1.000
_cell.angle_alpha   90.00
_cell.angle_beta   90.00
_cell.angle_gamma   90.00
#
_symmetry.space_group_name_H-M   'P 1'
#
loop_
_entity.id
_entity.type
_entity.pdbx_description
1 polymer ?
#
loop_
_entity_poly.entity_id
_entity_poly.type
_entity_poly.pdbx_seq_one_letter_code
_entity_poly.pdbx_strand_id
1 'polypeptide(L)'
;MRIKPVLTDVLMALALLIGLAAPLGAAANPCDFAAQQASQSTGVPVDILLAISRVESGRRQDGGFGPWPWTINADGQGSFYATKADAVAAATTHLTDGTSTFDSGCFQLNYRYHGDAFASFDAMFDPNQNADYAARFLLSLYDEMGNWSDAVAAYHSRTPDVGKGYLNRVKAVLNGPKAPQPIVPIVIAHENTFPLLQGGAQGGYGSLVPMTAARGRLIGGNS
;
A
#
# COMPACT_ATOMS: atom_id res chain seq x y z
N MET A 1 13.66 71.88 22.61
CA MET A 1 13.51 71.08 21.39
C MET A 1 13.79 69.64 21.77
N ARG A 2 12.73 68.78 21.95
CA ARG A 2 12.86 67.40 22.44
C ARG A 2 12.76 66.48 21.25
N ILE A 3 13.84 65.77 20.93
CA ILE A 3 13.93 64.73 19.92
C ILE A 3 13.37 63.45 20.53
N LYS A 4 12.22 62.95 20.05
CA LYS A 4 11.66 61.65 20.43
C LYS A 4 12.44 60.54 19.69
N PRO A 5 12.74 59.41 20.37
CA PRO A 5 13.41 58.30 19.68
C PRO A 5 12.39 57.48 18.86
N VAL A 6 12.61 57.46 17.57
CA VAL A 6 11.84 56.68 16.56
C VAL A 6 12.34 55.20 16.52
N LEU A 7 13.07 54.76 17.52
CA LEU A 7 13.78 53.49 17.49
C LEU A 7 13.02 52.27 18.08
N THR A 8 11.82 52.52 18.68
CA THR A 8 11.08 51.47 19.39
C THR A 8 10.07 50.73 18.53
N ASP A 9 9.65 51.27 17.38
CA ASP A 9 8.57 50.67 16.58
C ASP A 9 9.08 49.70 15.53
N VAL A 10 10.40 49.64 15.23
CA VAL A 10 10.99 48.75 14.23
C VAL A 10 11.29 47.36 14.81
N LEU A 11 11.45 47.24 16.14
CA LEU A 11 11.75 45.97 16.80
C LEU A 11 10.52 45.09 17.07
N MET A 12 9.33 45.64 17.01
CA MET A 12 8.07 44.90 17.25
C MET A 12 7.48 44.24 16.00
N ALA A 13 7.90 44.65 14.79
CA ALA A 13 7.43 44.07 13.52
C ALA A 13 8.20 42.85 13.05
N LEU A 14 9.37 42.51 13.67
CA LEU A 14 10.20 41.39 13.24
C LEU A 14 9.95 40.09 14.02
N ALA A 15 9.06 40.09 15.03
CA ALA A 15 8.81 38.96 15.92
C ALA A 15 7.64 38.07 15.48
N LEU A 16 6.94 38.35 14.37
CA LEU A 16 5.70 37.65 14.00
C LEU A 16 5.83 36.76 12.74
N LEU A 17 7.04 36.44 12.33
CA LEU A 17 7.31 35.52 11.21
C LEU A 17 8.04 34.24 11.68
N ILE A 18 7.78 33.79 12.92
CA ILE A 18 8.06 32.39 13.25
C ILE A 18 6.90 31.59 12.64
N GLY A 19 7.04 31.32 11.35
CA GLY A 19 6.13 30.42 10.63
C GLY A 19 6.06 29.09 11.39
N LEU A 20 4.86 28.63 11.71
CA LEU A 20 4.60 27.25 12.09
C LEU A 20 5.11 26.35 10.94
N ALA A 21 6.36 25.92 11.01
CA ALA A 21 6.82 24.76 10.27
C ALA A 21 6.05 23.57 10.86
N ALA A 22 4.91 23.23 10.26
CA ALA A 22 4.27 21.96 10.54
C ALA A 22 5.34 20.86 10.33
N PRO A 23 5.52 19.93 11.28
CA PRO A 23 6.41 18.82 11.05
C PRO A 23 5.93 18.12 9.77
N LEU A 24 6.79 18.03 8.74
CA LEU A 24 6.56 17.13 7.62
C LEU A 24 6.41 15.75 8.26
N GLY A 25 5.19 15.25 8.36
CA GLY A 25 4.94 13.89 8.79
C GLY A 25 5.80 12.97 7.93
N ALA A 26 6.60 12.11 8.55
CA ALA A 26 7.37 11.11 7.81
C ALA A 26 6.41 10.39 6.87
N ALA A 27 6.72 10.37 5.58
CA ALA A 27 5.89 9.68 4.59
C ALA A 27 5.68 8.24 5.04
N ALA A 28 4.42 7.79 5.06
CA ALA A 28 4.09 6.43 5.48
C ALA A 28 4.84 5.44 4.60
N ASN A 29 5.42 4.39 5.21
CA ASN A 29 6.11 3.35 4.47
C ASN A 29 5.14 2.67 3.49
N PRO A 30 5.46 2.57 2.18
CA PRO A 30 4.55 2.00 1.19
C PRO A 30 4.10 0.57 1.49
N CYS A 31 4.99 -0.28 2.05
CA CYS A 31 4.64 -1.65 2.43
C CYS A 31 3.70 -1.69 3.64
N ASP A 32 3.88 -0.80 4.62
CA ASP A 32 2.99 -0.71 5.78
C ASP A 32 1.60 -0.23 5.37
N PHE A 33 1.52 0.75 4.48
CA PHE A 33 0.25 1.21 3.93
C PHE A 33 -0.46 0.09 3.15
N ALA A 34 0.28 -0.61 2.28
CA ALA A 34 -0.25 -1.74 1.51
C ALA A 34 -0.72 -2.89 2.41
N ALA A 35 0.01 -3.21 3.48
CA ALA A 35 -0.40 -4.20 4.48
C ALA A 35 -1.74 -3.86 5.14
N GLN A 36 -1.97 -2.58 5.46
CA GLN A 36 -3.24 -2.12 6.03
C GLN A 36 -4.39 -2.25 5.04
N GLN A 37 -4.19 -1.87 3.77
CA GLN A 37 -5.20 -2.02 2.73
C GLN A 37 -5.53 -3.50 2.51
N ALA A 38 -4.53 -4.36 2.42
CA ALA A 38 -4.70 -5.80 2.27
C ALA A 38 -5.44 -6.43 3.47
N SER A 39 -5.14 -5.99 4.70
CA SER A 39 -5.88 -6.40 5.90
C SER A 39 -7.36 -6.02 5.83
N GLN A 40 -7.68 -4.80 5.39
CA GLN A 40 -9.06 -4.33 5.25
C GLN A 40 -9.84 -5.13 4.20
N SER A 41 -9.21 -5.49 3.09
CA SER A 41 -9.85 -6.22 1.99
C SER A 41 -10.03 -7.71 2.27
N THR A 42 -9.12 -8.33 3.05
CA THR A 42 -9.09 -9.78 3.24
C THR A 42 -9.52 -10.25 4.62
N GLY A 43 -9.50 -9.36 5.63
CA GLY A 43 -9.74 -9.72 7.03
C GLY A 43 -8.52 -10.34 7.74
N VAL A 44 -7.38 -10.49 7.08
CA VAL A 44 -6.14 -10.95 7.72
C VAL A 44 -5.69 -9.93 8.77
N PRO A 45 -5.31 -10.35 10.01
CA PRO A 45 -4.87 -9.42 11.04
C PRO A 45 -3.69 -8.54 10.57
N VAL A 46 -3.86 -7.23 10.66
CA VAL A 46 -2.87 -6.26 10.17
C VAL A 46 -1.50 -6.41 10.83
N ASP A 47 -1.48 -6.71 12.13
CA ASP A 47 -0.23 -6.90 12.87
C ASP A 47 0.60 -8.07 12.29
N ILE A 48 -0.06 -9.14 11.81
CA ILE A 48 0.61 -10.27 11.16
C ILE A 48 1.23 -9.83 9.83
N LEU A 49 0.48 -9.12 8.98
CA LEU A 49 1.00 -8.62 7.70
C LEU A 49 2.18 -7.65 7.89
N LEU A 50 2.06 -6.74 8.85
CA LEU A 50 3.15 -5.81 9.20
C LEU A 50 4.39 -6.54 9.72
N ALA A 51 4.22 -7.61 10.49
CA ALA A 51 5.34 -8.38 10.98
C ALA A 51 6.00 -9.19 9.86
N ILE A 52 5.21 -9.84 8.99
CA ILE A 52 5.72 -10.57 7.82
C ILE A 52 6.53 -9.63 6.93
N SER A 53 5.99 -8.49 6.51
CA SER A 53 6.72 -7.57 5.63
C SER A 53 8.08 -7.11 6.22
N ARG A 54 8.14 -6.94 7.55
CA ARG A 54 9.40 -6.60 8.24
C ARG A 54 10.40 -7.73 8.27
N VAL A 55 9.92 -8.96 8.42
CA VAL A 55 10.80 -10.16 8.39
C VAL A 55 11.32 -10.41 6.99
N GLU A 56 10.48 -10.17 5.97
CA GLU A 56 10.78 -10.46 4.56
C GLU A 56 11.69 -9.42 3.92
N SER A 57 11.32 -8.15 3.99
CA SER A 57 12.01 -7.08 3.27
C SER A 57 12.55 -5.96 4.17
N GLY A 58 12.63 -6.22 5.49
CA GLY A 58 13.08 -5.23 6.45
C GLY A 58 14.53 -4.80 6.26
N ARG A 59 14.76 -3.48 6.24
CA ARG A 59 16.10 -2.87 6.21
C ARG A 59 16.17 -1.63 7.09
N ARG A 60 17.41 -1.23 7.47
CA ARG A 60 17.63 0.06 8.12
C ARG A 60 17.55 1.19 7.09
N GLN A 61 16.87 2.26 7.46
CA GLN A 61 16.64 3.47 6.68
C GLN A 61 16.80 4.67 7.62
N ASP A 62 16.82 5.89 7.09
CA ASP A 62 17.00 7.12 7.89
C ASP A 62 15.87 7.31 8.93
N GLY A 63 14.67 6.77 8.67
CA GLY A 63 13.53 6.78 9.60
C GLY A 63 13.45 5.57 10.55
N GLY A 64 14.47 4.69 10.59
CA GLY A 64 14.50 3.49 11.42
C GLY A 64 14.52 2.19 10.62
N PHE A 65 14.04 1.09 11.23
CA PHE A 65 13.93 -0.21 10.57
C PHE A 65 12.52 -0.39 10.01
N GLY A 66 12.41 -0.73 8.73
CA GLY A 66 11.13 -0.95 8.06
C GLY A 66 11.26 -1.76 6.77
N PRO A 67 10.13 -2.27 6.23
CA PRO A 67 10.13 -3.02 4.99
C PRO A 67 10.47 -2.13 3.79
N TRP A 68 11.02 -2.74 2.72
CA TRP A 68 11.38 -2.05 1.50
C TRP A 68 10.71 -2.69 0.29
N PRO A 69 9.96 -1.92 -0.52
CA PRO A 69 9.13 -2.50 -1.57
C PRO A 69 9.90 -3.04 -2.77
N TRP A 70 11.09 -2.51 -3.03
CA TRP A 70 11.88 -2.86 -4.21
C TRP A 70 13.07 -3.73 -3.80
N THR A 71 12.71 -4.91 -3.26
CA THR A 71 13.67 -5.91 -2.74
C THR A 71 13.58 -7.17 -3.58
N ILE A 72 14.73 -7.72 -3.95
CA ILE A 72 14.86 -9.05 -4.54
C ILE A 72 15.76 -9.87 -3.63
N ASN A 73 15.40 -11.11 -3.34
CA ASN A 73 16.27 -12.10 -2.75
C ASN A 73 16.46 -13.24 -3.74
N ALA A 74 17.65 -13.39 -4.24
CA ALA A 74 18.04 -14.49 -5.13
C ALA A 74 19.19 -15.25 -4.47
N ASP A 75 19.11 -16.57 -4.44
CA ASP A 75 20.13 -17.46 -3.85
C ASP A 75 20.55 -17.08 -2.40
N GLY A 76 19.59 -16.58 -1.61
CA GLY A 76 19.80 -16.14 -0.23
C GLY A 76 20.49 -14.77 -0.11
N GLN A 77 20.68 -14.06 -1.22
CA GLN A 77 21.27 -12.72 -1.24
C GLN A 77 20.18 -11.67 -1.51
N GLY A 78 19.89 -10.84 -0.49
CA GLY A 78 18.94 -9.74 -0.58
C GLY A 78 19.56 -8.51 -1.24
N SER A 79 18.91 -7.98 -2.27
CA SER A 79 19.25 -6.75 -2.96
C SER A 79 18.14 -5.71 -2.82
N PHE A 80 18.49 -4.46 -2.51
CA PHE A 80 17.56 -3.37 -2.29
C PHE A 80 17.78 -2.29 -3.36
N TYR A 81 16.79 -2.06 -4.18
CA TYR A 81 16.85 -1.09 -5.29
C TYR A 81 16.28 0.26 -4.85
N ALA A 82 16.77 1.34 -5.45
CA ALA A 82 16.29 2.68 -5.12
C ALA A 82 14.89 2.95 -5.68
N THR A 83 14.59 2.38 -6.85
CA THR A 83 13.31 2.59 -7.55
C THR A 83 12.67 1.26 -7.96
N LYS A 84 11.34 1.29 -8.20
CA LYS A 84 10.61 0.16 -8.77
C LYS A 84 11.18 -0.25 -10.13
N ALA A 85 11.54 0.72 -10.97
CA ALA A 85 12.09 0.47 -12.29
C ALA A 85 13.40 -0.33 -12.23
N ASP A 86 14.29 0.00 -11.29
CA ASP A 86 15.54 -0.74 -11.09
C ASP A 86 15.28 -2.18 -10.64
N ALA A 87 14.32 -2.41 -9.74
CA ALA A 87 13.94 -3.74 -9.29
C ALA A 87 13.33 -4.57 -10.44
N VAL A 88 12.47 -3.96 -11.25
CA VAL A 88 11.87 -4.60 -12.43
C VAL A 88 12.96 -4.97 -13.46
N ALA A 89 13.91 -4.08 -13.72
CA ALA A 89 15.03 -4.37 -14.61
C ALA A 89 15.89 -5.53 -14.10
N ALA A 90 16.20 -5.57 -12.80
CA ALA A 90 16.95 -6.65 -12.19
C ALA A 90 16.20 -7.99 -12.22
N ALA A 91 14.89 -8.01 -11.93
CA ALA A 91 14.07 -9.21 -12.05
C ALA A 91 14.03 -9.74 -13.49
N THR A 92 13.96 -8.84 -14.48
CA THR A 92 14.02 -9.19 -15.89
C THR A 92 15.36 -9.83 -16.24
N THR A 93 16.47 -9.26 -15.72
CA THR A 93 17.82 -9.84 -15.90
C THR A 93 17.90 -11.23 -15.28
N HIS A 94 17.45 -11.45 -14.04
CA HIS A 94 17.41 -12.79 -13.44
C HIS A 94 16.68 -13.79 -14.32
N LEU A 95 15.52 -13.42 -14.87
CA LEU A 95 14.74 -14.31 -15.72
C LEU A 95 15.46 -14.61 -17.06
N THR A 96 16.08 -13.60 -17.68
CA THR A 96 16.84 -13.80 -18.94
C THR A 96 18.09 -14.66 -18.74
N ASP A 97 18.68 -14.61 -17.55
CA ASP A 97 19.82 -15.45 -17.17
C ASP A 97 19.39 -16.87 -16.73
N GLY A 98 18.10 -17.18 -16.84
CA GLY A 98 17.54 -18.50 -16.52
C GLY A 98 17.21 -18.71 -15.04
N THR A 99 17.31 -17.68 -14.20
CA THR A 99 16.98 -17.74 -12.77
C THR A 99 15.54 -17.29 -12.56
N SER A 100 14.66 -18.22 -12.22
CA SER A 100 13.26 -17.94 -11.88
C SER A 100 12.95 -18.07 -10.37
N THR A 101 13.90 -18.57 -9.58
CA THR A 101 13.76 -18.77 -8.13
C THR A 101 14.30 -17.58 -7.36
N PHE A 102 13.57 -16.48 -7.40
CA PHE A 102 13.86 -15.30 -6.58
C PHE A 102 12.58 -14.78 -5.94
N ASP A 103 12.75 -14.15 -4.77
CA ASP A 103 11.66 -13.54 -4.01
C ASP A 103 11.62 -12.04 -4.28
N SER A 104 10.43 -11.43 -4.29
CA SER A 104 10.27 -10.04 -4.68
C SER A 104 9.22 -9.28 -3.87
N GLY A 105 9.53 -7.98 -3.68
CA GLY A 105 8.60 -7.03 -3.11
C GLY A 105 8.56 -7.00 -1.58
N CYS A 106 7.56 -6.29 -1.04
CA CYS A 106 7.36 -6.12 0.40
C CYS A 106 7.25 -7.45 1.16
N PHE A 107 6.62 -8.44 0.54
CA PHE A 107 6.25 -9.72 1.14
C PHE A 107 7.07 -10.89 0.60
N GLN A 108 8.12 -10.61 -0.19
CA GLN A 108 9.07 -11.58 -0.75
C GLN A 108 8.37 -12.80 -1.37
N LEU A 109 7.45 -12.52 -2.28
CA LEU A 109 6.76 -13.57 -3.04
C LEU A 109 7.73 -14.17 -4.05
N ASN A 110 7.87 -15.51 -4.02
CA ASN A 110 8.76 -16.20 -4.93
C ASN A 110 8.18 -16.22 -6.34
N TYR A 111 8.95 -15.70 -7.33
CA TYR A 111 8.48 -15.57 -8.71
C TYR A 111 8.12 -16.91 -9.33
N ARG A 112 8.90 -17.96 -9.07
CA ARG A 112 8.65 -19.30 -9.65
C ARG A 112 7.29 -19.88 -9.27
N TYR A 113 6.81 -19.58 -8.05
CA TYR A 113 5.57 -20.17 -7.52
C TYR A 113 4.38 -19.23 -7.60
N HIS A 114 4.61 -17.92 -7.65
CA HIS A 114 3.58 -16.89 -7.54
C HIS A 114 3.57 -15.90 -8.70
N GLY A 115 4.57 -15.96 -9.60
CA GLY A 115 4.73 -14.98 -10.68
C GLY A 115 3.53 -14.93 -11.64
N ASP A 116 2.93 -16.09 -11.94
CA ASP A 116 1.77 -16.19 -12.84
C ASP A 116 0.51 -15.48 -12.33
N ALA A 117 0.47 -15.15 -11.03
CA ALA A 117 -0.63 -14.37 -10.46
C ALA A 117 -0.54 -12.86 -10.77
N PHE A 118 0.57 -12.41 -11.32
CA PHE A 118 0.82 -11.01 -11.64
C PHE A 118 0.92 -10.80 -13.15
N ALA A 119 0.31 -9.72 -13.64
CA ALA A 119 0.35 -9.37 -15.06
C ALA A 119 1.76 -9.03 -15.56
N SER A 120 2.66 -8.63 -14.67
CA SER A 120 4.04 -8.22 -14.98
C SER A 120 4.89 -8.10 -13.71
N PHE A 121 6.22 -7.95 -13.87
CA PHE A 121 7.08 -7.55 -12.75
C PHE A 121 6.69 -6.20 -12.17
N ASP A 122 6.23 -5.24 -12.99
CA ASP A 122 5.74 -3.95 -12.49
C ASP A 122 4.58 -4.11 -11.51
N ALA A 123 3.64 -5.03 -11.80
CA ALA A 123 2.56 -5.41 -10.91
C ALA A 123 3.06 -6.14 -9.65
N MET A 124 4.03 -7.05 -9.79
CA MET A 124 4.59 -7.81 -8.68
C MET A 124 5.38 -6.95 -7.68
N PHE A 125 6.03 -5.86 -8.16
CA PHE A 125 6.70 -4.86 -7.33
C PHE A 125 5.80 -3.69 -6.90
N ASP A 126 4.53 -3.66 -7.31
CA ASP A 126 3.56 -2.73 -6.76
C ASP A 126 3.22 -3.13 -5.32
N PRO A 127 3.44 -2.24 -4.31
CA PRO A 127 3.24 -2.63 -2.92
C PRO A 127 1.82 -3.11 -2.61
N ASN A 128 0.80 -2.51 -3.23
CA ASN A 128 -0.59 -2.87 -2.96
C ASN A 128 -0.93 -4.25 -3.55
N GLN A 129 -0.52 -4.52 -4.80
CA GLN A 129 -0.75 -5.82 -5.43
C GLN A 129 0.05 -6.93 -4.75
N ASN A 130 1.29 -6.65 -4.37
CA ASN A 130 2.15 -7.58 -3.64
C ASN A 130 1.54 -7.94 -2.27
N ALA A 131 1.06 -6.93 -1.52
CA ALA A 131 0.43 -7.13 -0.22
C ALA A 131 -0.93 -7.85 -0.31
N ASP A 132 -1.77 -7.48 -1.28
CA ASP A 132 -3.09 -8.11 -1.46
C ASP A 132 -2.94 -9.60 -1.80
N TYR A 133 -2.03 -9.93 -2.72
CA TYR A 133 -1.74 -11.33 -3.03
C TYR A 133 -1.18 -12.09 -1.81
N ALA A 134 -0.21 -11.52 -1.10
CA ALA A 134 0.37 -12.13 0.10
C ALA A 134 -0.68 -12.39 1.19
N ALA A 135 -1.60 -11.44 1.40
CA ALA A 135 -2.68 -11.59 2.36
C ALA A 135 -3.65 -12.71 1.94
N ARG A 136 -4.04 -12.79 0.67
CA ARG A 136 -4.90 -13.87 0.17
C ARG A 136 -4.22 -15.23 0.28
N PHE A 137 -2.93 -15.30 -0.03
CA PHE A 137 -2.14 -16.51 0.13
C PHE A 137 -2.08 -16.93 1.61
N LEU A 138 -1.81 -15.99 2.51
CA LEU A 138 -1.81 -16.28 3.96
C LEU A 138 -3.19 -16.71 4.47
N LEU A 139 -4.27 -16.12 3.96
CA LEU A 139 -5.64 -16.51 4.30
C LEU A 139 -5.93 -17.95 3.83
N SER A 140 -5.51 -18.33 2.62
CA SER A 140 -5.67 -19.71 2.15
C SER A 140 -4.91 -20.72 3.03
N LEU A 141 -3.74 -20.35 3.53
CA LEU A 141 -3.00 -21.16 4.49
C LEU A 141 -3.71 -21.24 5.84
N TYR A 142 -4.34 -20.16 6.29
CA TYR A 142 -5.16 -20.17 7.50
C TYR A 142 -6.37 -21.09 7.37
N ASP A 143 -7.05 -21.06 6.22
CA ASP A 143 -8.19 -21.93 5.95
C ASP A 143 -7.77 -23.42 5.93
N GLU A 144 -6.56 -23.71 5.46
CA GLU A 144 -6.00 -25.06 5.47
C GLU A 144 -5.55 -25.51 6.87
N MET A 145 -4.85 -24.64 7.61
CA MET A 145 -4.18 -24.98 8.86
C MET A 145 -5.05 -24.78 10.12
N GLY A 146 -6.11 -23.98 10.03
CA GLY A 146 -7.05 -23.69 11.11
C GLY A 146 -6.56 -22.69 12.16
N ASN A 147 -5.32 -22.17 12.05
CA ASN A 147 -4.79 -21.16 12.96
C ASN A 147 -3.67 -20.32 12.32
N TRP A 148 -3.50 -19.10 12.82
CA TRP A 148 -2.53 -18.15 12.28
C TRP A 148 -1.06 -18.56 12.50
N SER A 149 -0.73 -19.26 13.57
CA SER A 149 0.66 -19.65 13.81
C SER A 149 1.16 -20.63 12.77
N ASP A 150 0.35 -21.63 12.44
CA ASP A 150 0.72 -22.62 11.44
C ASP A 150 0.63 -22.04 10.03
N ALA A 151 -0.35 -21.16 9.76
CA ALA A 151 -0.42 -20.42 8.50
C ALA A 151 0.83 -19.57 8.25
N VAL A 152 1.28 -18.81 9.26
CA VAL A 152 2.52 -18.02 9.19
C VAL A 152 3.74 -18.90 9.00
N ALA A 153 3.84 -20.02 9.69
CA ALA A 153 4.93 -20.97 9.49
C ALA A 153 4.96 -21.48 8.02
N ALA A 154 3.79 -21.90 7.52
CA ALA A 154 3.63 -22.45 6.19
C ALA A 154 3.80 -21.40 5.07
N TYR A 155 3.59 -20.12 5.37
CA TYR A 155 3.85 -19.02 4.42
C TYR A 155 5.29 -19.05 3.90
N HIS A 156 6.23 -19.28 4.79
CA HIS A 156 7.64 -19.38 4.41
C HIS A 156 8.03 -20.81 4.01
N SER A 157 7.57 -21.81 4.76
CA SER A 157 7.91 -23.20 4.44
C SER A 157 6.98 -24.20 5.13
N ARG A 158 6.58 -25.21 4.39
CA ARG A 158 5.86 -26.38 4.94
C ARG A 158 6.78 -27.37 5.66
N THR A 159 8.10 -27.22 5.57
CA THR A 159 9.06 -28.00 6.36
C THR A 159 8.98 -27.56 7.82
N PRO A 160 8.66 -28.46 8.78
CA PRO A 160 8.30 -28.06 10.15
C PRO A 160 9.34 -27.20 10.85
N ASP A 161 10.63 -27.57 10.82
CA ASP A 161 11.68 -26.81 11.52
C ASP A 161 11.97 -25.45 10.86
N VAL A 162 11.90 -25.39 9.53
CA VAL A 162 12.10 -24.14 8.76
C VAL A 162 10.94 -23.17 9.03
N GLY A 163 9.71 -23.67 8.91
CA GLY A 163 8.50 -22.87 9.20
C GLY A 163 8.45 -22.38 10.65
N LYS A 164 8.81 -23.24 11.61
CA LYS A 164 8.91 -22.85 13.03
C LYS A 164 9.96 -21.77 13.28
N GLY A 165 11.12 -21.87 12.64
CA GLY A 165 12.16 -20.84 12.69
C GLY A 165 11.65 -19.50 12.16
N TYR A 166 10.92 -19.53 11.05
CA TYR A 166 10.27 -18.34 10.49
C TYR A 166 9.23 -17.73 11.44
N LEU A 167 8.30 -18.54 11.93
CA LEU A 167 7.29 -18.12 12.91
C LEU A 167 7.91 -17.43 14.12
N ASN A 168 9.04 -17.93 14.63
CA ASN A 168 9.73 -17.30 15.76
C ASN A 168 10.24 -15.90 15.40
N ARG A 169 10.74 -15.67 14.17
CA ARG A 169 11.13 -14.32 13.71
C ARG A 169 9.91 -13.38 13.64
N VAL A 170 8.80 -13.86 13.09
CA VAL A 170 7.55 -13.07 13.02
C VAL A 170 7.04 -12.73 14.43
N LYS A 171 7.03 -13.70 15.34
CA LYS A 171 6.66 -13.47 16.76
C LYS A 171 7.57 -12.48 17.47
N ALA A 172 8.86 -12.49 17.17
CA ALA A 172 9.80 -11.51 17.72
C ALA A 172 9.45 -10.07 17.29
N VAL A 173 9.02 -9.88 16.03
CA VAL A 173 8.54 -8.58 15.55
C VAL A 173 7.21 -8.19 16.19
N LEU A 174 6.26 -9.12 16.30
CA LEU A 174 4.95 -8.88 16.95
C LEU A 174 5.07 -8.46 18.41
N ASN A 175 6.04 -9.02 19.12
CA ASN A 175 6.29 -8.75 20.55
C ASN A 175 7.28 -7.59 20.78
N GLY A 176 7.88 -7.08 19.71
CA GLY A 176 8.83 -5.95 19.76
C GLY A 176 8.15 -4.59 19.86
N PRO A 177 8.94 -3.51 19.91
CA PRO A 177 8.41 -2.15 19.85
C PRO A 177 7.56 -1.96 18.59
N LYS A 178 6.29 -1.56 18.77
CA LYS A 178 5.41 -1.29 17.64
C LYS A 178 5.87 -0.02 16.93
N ALA A 179 6.10 -0.14 15.62
CA ALA A 179 6.27 1.05 14.78
C ALA A 179 4.98 1.89 14.80
N PRO A 180 5.07 3.22 14.68
CA PRO A 180 3.89 4.06 14.51
C PRO A 180 3.05 3.52 13.33
N GLN A 181 1.78 3.23 13.60
CA GLN A 181 0.88 2.81 12.54
C GLN A 181 0.63 4.01 11.61
N PRO A 182 0.74 3.86 10.28
CA PRO A 182 0.30 4.90 9.37
C PRO A 182 -1.19 5.17 9.64
N ILE A 183 -1.54 6.44 9.80
CA ILE A 183 -2.95 6.84 9.92
C ILE A 183 -3.55 6.68 8.53
N VAL A 184 -4.27 5.58 8.30
CA VAL A 184 -5.13 5.47 7.12
C VAL A 184 -6.25 6.49 7.33
N PRO A 185 -6.40 7.52 6.50
CA PRO A 185 -7.52 8.42 6.63
C PRO A 185 -8.79 7.59 6.49
N ILE A 186 -9.64 7.63 7.53
CA ILE A 186 -10.99 7.07 7.42
C ILE A 186 -11.67 7.88 6.32
N VAL A 187 -11.81 7.28 5.14
CA VAL A 187 -12.70 7.82 4.12
C VAL A 187 -14.10 7.64 4.67
N ILE A 188 -14.57 8.64 5.41
CA ILE A 188 -15.99 8.74 5.72
C ILE A 188 -16.65 8.90 4.36
N ALA A 189 -17.37 7.87 3.92
CA ALA A 189 -18.24 8.00 2.77
C ALA A 189 -19.20 9.14 3.09
N HIS A 190 -18.91 10.34 2.60
CA HIS A 190 -19.86 11.43 2.65
C HIS A 190 -21.03 11.00 1.78
N GLU A 191 -22.20 10.78 2.41
CA GLU A 191 -23.43 10.72 1.65
C GLU A 191 -23.48 11.97 0.77
N ASN A 192 -23.57 11.74 -0.53
CA ASN A 192 -23.67 12.83 -1.48
C ASN A 192 -25.01 13.54 -1.28
N THR A 193 -24.99 14.62 -0.49
CA THR A 193 -26.18 15.42 -0.20
C THR A 193 -26.50 16.46 -1.28
N PHE A 194 -25.70 16.50 -2.37
CA PHE A 194 -26.00 17.38 -3.50
C PHE A 194 -27.11 16.79 -4.36
N PRO A 195 -28.32 17.40 -4.42
CA PRO A 195 -29.47 16.84 -5.14
C PRO A 195 -29.21 16.58 -6.63
N LEU A 196 -28.31 17.34 -7.25
CA LEU A 196 -27.93 17.22 -8.66
C LEU A 196 -27.03 16.03 -8.97
N LEU A 197 -26.40 15.42 -7.94
CA LEU A 197 -25.49 14.29 -8.07
C LEU A 197 -26.08 13.00 -7.48
N GLN A 198 -27.31 13.06 -6.95
CA GLN A 198 -28.04 11.87 -6.57
C GLN A 198 -28.69 11.30 -7.82
N GLY A 199 -28.29 10.13 -8.27
CA GLY A 199 -29.00 9.40 -9.29
C GLY A 199 -30.45 9.19 -8.83
N GLY A 200 -31.40 9.73 -9.61
CA GLY A 200 -32.81 9.56 -9.30
C GLY A 200 -33.17 8.09 -9.14
N ALA A 201 -34.03 7.78 -8.20
CA ALA A 201 -34.46 6.42 -7.83
C ALA A 201 -35.18 5.65 -8.93
N GLN A 202 -35.12 6.11 -10.17
CA GLN A 202 -35.57 5.40 -11.37
C GLN A 202 -34.63 5.73 -12.52
N GLY A 203 -33.77 4.81 -12.85
CA GLY A 203 -32.98 4.55 -14.05
C GLY A 203 -32.92 5.60 -15.15
N GLY A 204 -32.41 6.80 -14.89
CA GLY A 204 -32.17 7.79 -15.91
C GLY A 204 -30.77 8.38 -15.67
N TYR A 205 -29.88 8.22 -16.62
CA TYR A 205 -28.61 8.92 -16.65
C TYR A 205 -28.89 10.43 -16.54
N GLY A 206 -28.25 11.12 -15.58
CA GLY A 206 -28.40 12.55 -15.38
C GLY A 206 -27.94 13.33 -16.60
N SER A 207 -28.84 13.58 -17.53
CA SER A 207 -28.65 14.50 -18.65
C SER A 207 -29.11 15.88 -18.21
N LEU A 208 -28.23 16.87 -18.27
CA LEU A 208 -28.56 18.28 -18.07
C LEU A 208 -29.34 18.87 -19.25
N VAL A 209 -29.70 18.06 -20.25
CA VAL A 209 -30.54 18.48 -21.37
C VAL A 209 -31.99 18.29 -20.98
N PRO A 210 -32.81 19.36 -20.92
CA PRO A 210 -34.23 19.23 -20.66
C PRO A 210 -34.84 18.43 -21.81
N MET A 211 -35.42 17.25 -21.49
CA MET A 211 -36.22 16.52 -22.45
C MET A 211 -37.58 17.25 -22.63
N THR A 212 -37.58 18.32 -23.39
CA THR A 212 -38.81 18.81 -23.97
C THR A 212 -39.30 17.79 -24.98
N ALA A 213 -40.39 17.13 -24.66
CA ALA A 213 -41.05 16.20 -25.52
C ALA A 213 -41.52 16.92 -26.80
N ALA A 214 -40.63 16.96 -27.81
CA ALA A 214 -41.08 17.26 -29.16
C ALA A 214 -41.77 16.01 -29.73
N ARG A 215 -43.05 15.90 -29.51
CA ARG A 215 -43.94 15.07 -30.36
C ARG A 215 -43.97 15.70 -31.74
N GLY A 216 -42.99 15.45 -32.55
CA GLY A 216 -42.97 15.70 -33.98
C GLY A 216 -43.33 14.42 -34.69
N ARG A 217 -44.59 14.32 -35.20
CA ARG A 217 -45.01 13.36 -36.23
C ARG A 217 -44.12 13.57 -37.44
N LEU A 218 -43.26 12.65 -37.79
CA LEU A 218 -42.69 12.55 -39.11
C LEU A 218 -43.64 11.77 -40.00
N ILE A 219 -44.40 12.55 -40.72
CA ILE A 219 -44.97 12.44 -42.06
C ILE A 219 -44.89 11.05 -42.69
N GLY A 220 -46.13 10.48 -42.91
CA GLY A 220 -46.36 9.42 -43.82
C GLY A 220 -46.22 9.92 -45.27
N GLY A 221 -45.51 9.17 -46.09
CA GLY A 221 -45.57 9.25 -47.55
C GLY A 221 -46.21 8.00 -48.07
N ASN A 222 -47.41 8.19 -48.72
CA ASN A 222 -48.07 7.20 -49.55
C ASN A 222 -47.27 7.00 -50.84
N SER A 223 -47.15 5.81 -51.29
CA SER A 223 -47.53 5.26 -52.58
C SER A 223 -46.94 3.86 -52.73
#